data_9cc85a52b5a69ffd4a417e90d9b3e523
#
_entry.id   9cc85a52b5a69ffd4a417e90d9b3e523
#
_cell.length_a   1.000
_cell.length_b   1.000
_cell.length_c   1.000
_cell.angle_alpha   90.00
_cell.angle_beta   90.00
_cell.angle_gamma   90.00
#
_symmetry.space_group_name_H-M   'P 1'
#
loop_
_entity.id
_entity.type
_entity.pdbx_description
1 polymer ?
#
loop_
_entity_poly.entity_id
_entity_poly.type
_entity_poly.pdbx_seq_one_letter_code
_entity_poly.pdbx_strand_id
1 'polypeptide(L)'
;KASQHVVVANELLDNLAFGIAERVEGGWAPVHIGLGLSELSLQVQQPDPALDHLTGLAPDAALSDRVPVASEARAWVADACVLARRVLVFDYAATTAELAERGQASWLRTYAAHTRGHDPLDQIGQRDITHDVPTDQLPTPYLQQTQADWLAANGMGDRVEAARQVWTERAHIGDLQAIAARSAI
;
A
#
# COMPACT_ATOMS: atom_id res chain seq x y z
N LYS A 1 -8.96 -31.43 0.21
CA LYS A 1 -10.16 -30.57 0.39
C LYS A 1 -9.71 -29.15 0.12
N ALA A 2 -10.43 -28.43 -0.75
CA ALA A 2 -10.17 -27.01 -0.95
C ALA A 2 -10.34 -26.26 0.39
N SER A 3 -9.43 -25.34 0.69
CA SER A 3 -9.54 -24.49 1.88
C SER A 3 -10.88 -23.73 1.87
N GLN A 4 -11.54 -23.60 3.01
CA GLN A 4 -12.75 -22.80 3.18
C GLN A 4 -12.41 -21.40 3.75
N HIS A 5 -11.13 -21.12 3.97
CA HIS A 5 -10.68 -19.87 4.60
C HIS A 5 -10.78 -18.68 3.65
N VAL A 6 -11.08 -17.55 4.22
CA VAL A 6 -10.97 -16.23 3.59
C VAL A 6 -9.91 -15.47 4.39
N VAL A 7 -8.95 -14.91 3.69
CA VAL A 7 -7.95 -14.01 4.27
C VAL A 7 -8.35 -12.58 3.91
N VAL A 8 -8.35 -11.70 4.89
CA VAL A 8 -8.57 -10.26 4.71
C VAL A 8 -7.36 -9.52 5.25
N ALA A 9 -6.70 -8.75 4.42
CA ALA A 9 -5.62 -7.84 4.77
C ALA A 9 -6.10 -6.40 4.55
N ASN A 10 -5.98 -5.57 5.57
CA ASN A 10 -6.33 -4.16 5.51
C ASN A 10 -5.14 -3.35 5.98
N GLU A 11 -4.59 -2.49 5.12
CA GLU A 11 -3.40 -1.68 5.39
C GLU A 11 -2.27 -2.55 6.00
N LEU A 12 -1.96 -3.65 5.31
CA LEU A 12 -0.91 -4.59 5.70
C LEU A 12 0.28 -4.53 4.76
N LEU A 13 0.02 -4.51 3.44
CA LEU A 13 1.08 -4.65 2.45
C LEU A 13 1.96 -3.40 2.39
N ASP A 14 1.38 -2.24 2.64
CA ASP A 14 2.07 -0.95 2.71
C ASP A 14 3.08 -0.87 3.87
N ASN A 15 2.96 -1.76 4.87
CA ASN A 15 3.83 -1.85 6.04
C ASN A 15 4.83 -3.02 5.97
N LEU A 16 4.77 -3.87 4.95
CA LEU A 16 5.75 -4.92 4.75
C LEU A 16 7.08 -4.33 4.24
N ALA A 17 8.17 -5.04 4.50
CA ALA A 17 9.48 -4.62 4.02
C ALA A 17 9.50 -4.50 2.49
N PHE A 18 10.10 -3.44 1.98
CA PHE A 18 10.21 -3.17 0.56
C PHE A 18 11.58 -2.58 0.21
N GLY A 19 11.99 -2.75 -1.03
CA GLY A 19 13.14 -2.07 -1.59
C GLY A 19 12.75 -0.78 -2.31
N ILE A 20 13.74 0.00 -2.71
CA ILE A 20 13.58 1.13 -3.62
C ILE A 20 14.47 0.88 -4.82
N ALA A 21 13.95 1.06 -6.02
CA ALA A 21 14.73 1.07 -7.27
C ALA A 21 14.69 2.46 -7.90
N GLU A 22 15.81 2.87 -8.48
CA GLU A 22 15.95 4.13 -9.23
C GLU A 22 16.24 3.84 -10.69
N ARG A 23 15.61 4.57 -11.59
CA ARG A 23 15.88 4.52 -13.03
C ARG A 23 17.20 5.20 -13.34
N VAL A 24 18.15 4.46 -13.88
CA VAL A 24 19.47 4.94 -14.26
C VAL A 24 19.78 4.60 -15.72
N GLU A 25 20.88 5.12 -16.26
CA GLU A 25 21.38 4.67 -17.55
C GLU A 25 21.66 3.15 -17.52
N GLY A 26 21.09 2.43 -18.46
CA GLY A 26 21.26 0.98 -18.58
C GLY A 26 20.24 0.12 -17.81
N GLY A 27 19.31 0.70 -17.03
CA GLY A 27 18.27 -0.11 -16.37
C GLY A 27 17.75 0.47 -15.06
N TRP A 28 17.41 -0.40 -14.12
CA TRP A 28 17.01 -0.06 -12.76
C TRP A 28 18.10 -0.48 -11.78
N ALA A 29 18.40 0.41 -10.85
CA ALA A 29 19.40 0.20 -9.81
C ALA A 29 18.75 0.16 -8.42
N PRO A 30 19.14 -0.75 -7.52
CA PRO A 30 18.64 -0.73 -6.16
C PRO A 30 19.19 0.48 -5.41
N VAL A 31 18.38 1.04 -4.52
CA VAL A 31 18.78 2.13 -3.62
C VAL A 31 18.99 1.55 -2.24
N HIS A 32 20.21 1.66 -1.74
CA HIS A 32 20.60 1.17 -0.41
C HIS A 32 20.76 2.33 0.58
N ILE A 33 20.66 2.00 1.86
CA ILE A 33 21.07 2.92 2.92
C ILE A 33 22.56 2.72 3.14
N GLY A 34 23.32 3.78 2.96
CA GLY A 34 24.76 3.81 3.20
C GLY A 34 25.12 4.78 4.31
N LEU A 35 26.23 4.51 4.99
CA LEU A 35 26.81 5.44 5.94
C LEU A 35 27.76 6.37 5.20
N GLY A 36 27.43 7.67 5.18
CA GLY A 36 28.31 8.73 4.73
C GLY A 36 29.35 9.08 5.80
N LEU A 37 29.97 10.25 5.70
CA LEU A 37 31.01 10.68 6.65
C LEU A 37 30.48 10.86 8.08
N SER A 38 29.18 11.25 8.23
CA SER A 38 28.55 11.48 9.53
C SER A 38 27.07 11.12 9.56
N GLU A 39 26.44 10.86 8.40
CA GLU A 39 24.99 10.67 8.31
C GLU A 39 24.66 9.49 7.39
N LEU A 40 23.51 8.88 7.62
CA LEU A 40 22.93 7.91 6.71
C LEU A 40 22.39 8.60 5.46
N SER A 41 22.56 7.95 4.32
CA SER A 41 22.07 8.47 3.04
C SER A 41 21.56 7.35 2.15
N LEU A 42 20.62 7.69 1.24
CA LEU A 42 20.19 6.79 0.18
C LEU A 42 21.25 6.80 -0.94
N GLN A 43 21.77 5.63 -1.25
CA GLN A 43 22.85 5.44 -2.24
C GLN A 43 22.35 4.56 -3.38
N VAL A 44 22.33 5.12 -4.58
CA VAL A 44 22.00 4.40 -5.82
C VAL A 44 23.17 3.50 -6.17
N GLN A 45 22.88 2.23 -6.45
CA GLN A 45 23.88 1.24 -6.81
C GLN A 45 24.03 1.12 -8.33
N GLN A 46 24.77 0.12 -8.81
CA GLN A 46 24.81 -0.23 -10.23
C GLN A 46 23.47 -0.89 -10.66
N PRO A 47 23.11 -0.79 -11.96
CA PRO A 47 21.95 -1.51 -12.48
C PRO A 47 21.98 -3.00 -12.11
N ASP A 48 20.82 -3.52 -11.71
CA ASP A 48 20.68 -4.93 -11.32
C ASP A 48 19.72 -5.64 -12.27
N PRO A 49 20.17 -6.69 -12.99
CA PRO A 49 19.29 -7.48 -13.87
C PRO A 49 18.05 -8.06 -13.17
N ALA A 50 18.09 -8.27 -11.86
CA ALA A 50 16.93 -8.72 -11.09
C ALA A 50 15.77 -7.70 -11.12
N LEU A 51 16.06 -6.44 -11.43
CA LEU A 51 15.10 -5.34 -11.53
C LEU A 51 14.66 -5.04 -12.97
N ASP A 52 15.14 -5.77 -13.97
CA ASP A 52 14.83 -5.52 -15.38
C ASP A 52 13.32 -5.59 -15.70
N HIS A 53 12.58 -6.38 -14.92
CA HIS A 53 11.13 -6.47 -15.04
C HIS A 53 10.42 -5.13 -14.83
N LEU A 54 10.99 -4.20 -14.05
CA LEU A 54 10.44 -2.85 -13.82
C LEU A 54 10.42 -2.01 -15.10
N THR A 55 11.29 -2.29 -16.08
CA THR A 55 11.27 -1.61 -17.38
C THR A 55 9.96 -1.87 -18.14
N GLY A 56 9.38 -3.06 -18.01
CA GLY A 56 8.08 -3.37 -18.60
C GLY A 56 6.91 -2.78 -17.84
N LEU A 57 7.06 -2.55 -16.52
CA LEU A 57 6.01 -1.99 -15.67
C LEU A 57 5.99 -0.45 -15.71
N ALA A 58 7.14 0.20 -15.91
CA ALA A 58 7.26 1.65 -16.02
C ALA A 58 8.18 2.02 -17.22
N PRO A 59 7.70 1.80 -18.46
CA PRO A 59 8.52 2.00 -19.66
C PRO A 59 8.94 3.46 -19.88
N ASP A 60 8.11 4.40 -19.46
CA ASP A 60 8.31 5.85 -19.65
C ASP A 60 8.99 6.53 -18.46
N ALA A 61 9.45 5.76 -17.47
CA ALA A 61 10.15 6.30 -16.31
C ALA A 61 11.41 7.06 -16.73
N ALA A 62 11.53 8.30 -16.27
CA ALA A 62 12.68 9.16 -16.52
C ALA A 62 13.86 8.76 -15.62
N LEU A 63 15.07 9.20 -15.98
CA LEU A 63 16.25 9.04 -15.12
C LEU A 63 15.99 9.70 -13.76
N SER A 64 16.42 9.03 -12.71
CA SER A 64 16.21 9.39 -11.30
C SER A 64 14.78 9.18 -10.76
N ASP A 65 13.82 8.70 -11.57
CA ASP A 65 12.55 8.24 -11.02
C ASP A 65 12.75 7.03 -10.12
N ARG A 66 12.01 7.00 -9.03
CA ARG A 66 12.07 5.92 -8.05
C ARG A 66 10.74 5.24 -7.88
N VAL A 67 10.81 3.92 -7.66
CA VAL A 67 9.64 3.09 -7.40
C VAL A 67 9.90 2.14 -6.22
N PRO A 68 8.86 1.74 -5.47
CA PRO A 68 9.00 0.67 -4.50
C PRO A 68 9.16 -0.68 -5.20
N VAL A 69 9.93 -1.58 -4.58
CA VAL A 69 10.07 -2.98 -4.98
C VAL A 69 9.43 -3.84 -3.90
N ALA A 70 8.22 -4.32 -4.16
CA ALA A 70 7.35 -4.93 -3.16
C ALA A 70 7.48 -6.48 -3.11
N SER A 71 8.70 -6.99 -3.02
CA SER A 71 8.98 -8.43 -3.03
C SER A 71 8.30 -9.18 -1.88
N GLU A 72 8.31 -8.62 -0.67
CA GLU A 72 7.68 -9.23 0.51
C GLU A 72 6.16 -9.22 0.39
N ALA A 73 5.57 -8.13 -0.08
CA ALA A 73 4.13 -8.04 -0.32
C ALA A 73 3.68 -9.07 -1.39
N ARG A 74 4.47 -9.20 -2.48
CA ARG A 74 4.23 -10.22 -3.49
C ARG A 74 4.27 -11.64 -2.94
N ALA A 75 5.30 -11.95 -2.13
CA ALA A 75 5.44 -13.26 -1.50
C ALA A 75 4.29 -13.55 -0.56
N TRP A 76 3.93 -12.58 0.30
CA TRP A 76 2.82 -12.71 1.23
C TRP A 76 1.49 -12.99 0.53
N VAL A 77 1.17 -12.26 -0.55
CA VAL A 77 -0.06 -12.48 -1.33
C VAL A 77 -0.05 -13.87 -1.98
N ALA A 78 1.09 -14.30 -2.53
CA ALA A 78 1.23 -15.62 -3.13
C ALA A 78 0.97 -16.74 -2.11
N ASP A 79 1.56 -16.64 -0.91
CA ASP A 79 1.38 -17.60 0.17
C ASP A 79 -0.07 -17.60 0.69
N ALA A 80 -0.68 -16.44 0.85
CA ALA A 80 -2.09 -16.32 1.24
C ALA A 80 -3.02 -17.00 0.22
N CYS A 81 -2.74 -16.87 -1.08
CA CYS A 81 -3.50 -17.53 -2.14
C CYS A 81 -3.37 -19.06 -2.14
N VAL A 82 -2.27 -19.61 -1.61
CA VAL A 82 -2.12 -21.07 -1.41
C VAL A 82 -2.98 -21.54 -0.23
N LEU A 83 -3.06 -20.74 0.83
CA LEU A 83 -3.72 -21.11 2.08
C LEU A 83 -5.23 -20.88 2.06
N ALA A 84 -5.72 -19.92 1.30
CA ALA A 84 -7.11 -19.47 1.33
C ALA A 84 -7.82 -19.60 -0.02
N ARG A 85 -9.13 -19.84 0.03
CA ARG A 85 -9.99 -19.84 -1.15
C ARG A 85 -10.15 -18.43 -1.74
N ARG A 86 -10.13 -17.42 -0.88
CA ARG A 86 -10.24 -16.01 -1.26
C ARG A 86 -9.27 -15.18 -0.42
N VAL A 87 -8.62 -14.26 -1.06
CA VAL A 87 -7.78 -13.24 -0.42
C VAL A 87 -8.34 -11.88 -0.83
N LEU A 88 -8.65 -11.06 0.15
CA LEU A 88 -9.09 -9.68 -0.01
C LEU A 88 -8.01 -8.77 0.57
N VAL A 89 -7.52 -7.85 -0.24
CA VAL A 89 -6.53 -6.86 0.19
C VAL A 89 -7.14 -5.48 0.00
N PHE A 90 -7.09 -4.66 1.04
CA PHE A 90 -7.42 -3.24 1.01
C PHE A 90 -6.17 -2.47 1.38
N ASP A 91 -5.66 -1.68 0.46
CA ASP A 91 -4.43 -0.95 0.68
C ASP A 91 -4.33 0.30 -0.20
N TYR A 92 -3.42 1.21 0.14
CA TYR A 92 -3.07 2.35 -0.70
C TYR A 92 -2.22 1.84 -1.86
N ALA A 93 -2.67 2.04 -3.07
CA ALA A 93 -2.04 1.36 -4.20
C ALA A 93 -2.09 2.18 -5.49
N ALA A 94 -1.13 1.92 -6.36
CA ALA A 94 -1.07 2.41 -7.72
C ALA A 94 -0.25 1.45 -8.59
N THR A 95 -0.16 1.69 -9.88
CA THR A 95 0.77 0.96 -10.75
C THR A 95 2.21 1.46 -10.58
N THR A 96 3.19 0.64 -10.92
CA THR A 96 4.60 1.04 -10.87
C THR A 96 4.85 2.29 -11.72
N ALA A 97 4.22 2.42 -12.89
CA ALA A 97 4.33 3.61 -13.74
C ALA A 97 3.80 4.88 -13.06
N GLU A 98 2.61 4.80 -12.44
CA GLU A 98 2.04 5.94 -11.70
C GLU A 98 2.91 6.34 -10.50
N LEU A 99 3.55 5.39 -9.84
CA LEU A 99 4.45 5.66 -8.72
C LEU A 99 5.74 6.36 -9.17
N ALA A 100 6.30 5.94 -10.32
CA ALA A 100 7.44 6.60 -10.94
C ALA A 100 7.11 8.07 -11.27
N GLU A 101 6.00 8.31 -11.97
CA GLU A 101 5.55 9.65 -12.39
C GLU A 101 5.30 10.58 -11.19
N ARG A 102 4.68 10.08 -10.11
CA ARG A 102 4.37 10.89 -8.93
C ARG A 102 5.58 11.23 -8.06
N GLY A 103 6.70 10.51 -8.22
CA GLY A 103 7.92 10.67 -7.46
C GLY A 103 7.85 10.16 -6.01
N GLN A 104 9.02 9.83 -5.44
CA GLN A 104 9.16 9.13 -4.15
C GLN A 104 8.42 9.80 -2.98
N ALA A 105 8.44 11.11 -2.88
CA ALA A 105 7.82 11.85 -1.78
C ALA A 105 6.28 11.70 -1.72
N SER A 106 5.64 11.28 -2.82
CA SER A 106 4.19 11.06 -2.87
C SER A 106 3.78 9.71 -2.30
N TRP A 107 4.57 8.66 -2.55
CA TRP A 107 4.24 7.28 -2.21
C TRP A 107 5.01 6.73 -1.01
N LEU A 108 6.14 7.34 -0.62
CA LEU A 108 6.88 6.99 0.60
C LEU A 108 6.50 7.95 1.72
N ARG A 109 6.01 7.42 2.81
CA ARG A 109 5.53 8.21 3.95
C ARG A 109 6.12 7.69 5.25
N THR A 110 6.36 8.60 6.18
CA THR A 110 6.75 8.25 7.55
C THR A 110 5.79 8.86 8.55
N TYR A 111 5.53 8.15 9.64
CA TYR A 111 4.66 8.62 10.71
C TYR A 111 5.31 8.44 12.07
N ALA A 112 5.17 9.43 12.94
CA ALA A 112 5.50 9.36 14.37
C ALA A 112 4.38 10.03 15.15
N ALA A 113 3.78 9.33 16.12
CA ALA A 113 2.68 9.83 16.95
C ALA A 113 1.57 10.51 16.11
N HIS A 114 1.14 9.86 15.03
CA HIS A 114 0.15 10.34 14.04
C HIS A 114 0.56 11.58 13.24
N THR A 115 1.80 12.03 13.34
CA THR A 115 2.31 13.16 12.57
C THR A 115 3.13 12.62 11.39
N ARG A 116 2.79 13.08 10.17
CA ARG A 116 3.53 12.73 8.96
C ARG A 116 4.91 13.39 8.99
N GLY A 117 5.96 12.57 8.75
CA GLY A 117 7.33 13.02 8.53
C GLY A 117 7.68 13.06 7.04
N HIS A 118 8.91 13.45 6.74
CA HIS A 118 9.38 13.60 5.36
C HIS A 118 10.54 12.66 5.02
N ASP A 119 11.56 12.56 5.89
CA ASP A 119 12.76 11.76 5.62
C ASP A 119 12.66 10.38 6.29
N PRO A 120 12.71 9.27 5.55
CA PRO A 120 12.69 7.93 6.11
C PRO A 120 13.95 7.61 6.95
N LEU A 121 15.03 8.36 6.79
CA LEU A 121 16.26 8.20 7.56
C LEU A 121 16.29 9.03 8.84
N ASP A 122 15.29 9.91 9.03
CA ASP A 122 15.18 10.70 10.26
C ASP A 122 14.57 9.86 11.39
N GLN A 123 15.22 9.86 12.56
CA GLN A 123 14.76 9.16 13.77
C GLN A 123 14.48 7.66 13.52
N ILE A 124 15.43 6.96 12.92
CA ILE A 124 15.32 5.53 12.60
C ILE A 124 14.88 4.71 13.83
N GLY A 125 13.89 3.83 13.63
CA GLY A 125 13.30 3.01 14.68
C GLY A 125 12.26 3.72 15.56
N GLN A 126 11.97 5.01 15.30
CA GLN A 126 10.96 5.78 16.02
C GLN A 126 9.80 6.22 15.11
N ARG A 127 9.81 5.80 13.85
CA ARG A 127 8.81 6.13 12.85
C ARG A 127 8.34 4.87 12.13
N ASP A 128 7.06 4.81 11.86
CA ASP A 128 6.51 3.87 10.90
C ASP A 128 6.84 4.37 9.49
N ILE A 129 7.21 3.46 8.61
CA ILE A 129 7.49 3.75 7.19
C ILE A 129 6.47 2.97 6.38
N THR A 130 5.68 3.67 5.57
CA THR A 130 4.68 3.08 4.69
C THR A 130 4.90 3.53 3.25
N HIS A 131 4.42 2.73 2.30
CA HIS A 131 4.50 3.05 0.89
C HIS A 131 3.20 2.70 0.16
N ASP A 132 2.90 3.37 -0.96
CA ASP A 132 1.84 2.89 -1.84
C ASP A 132 2.28 1.58 -2.49
N VAL A 133 1.41 0.58 -2.46
CA VAL A 133 1.68 -0.77 -2.95
C VAL A 133 1.61 -0.79 -4.49
N PRO A 134 2.67 -1.22 -5.20
CA PRO A 134 2.64 -1.37 -6.66
C PRO A 134 1.81 -2.60 -7.04
N THR A 135 0.58 -2.40 -7.49
CA THR A 135 -0.38 -3.49 -7.75
C THR A 135 0.06 -4.43 -8.86
N ASP A 136 0.78 -3.93 -9.83
CA ASP A 136 1.30 -4.68 -11.00
C ASP A 136 2.56 -5.51 -10.67
N GLN A 137 3.15 -5.34 -9.48
CA GLN A 137 4.19 -6.23 -8.96
C GLN A 137 3.62 -7.41 -8.15
N LEU A 138 2.34 -7.39 -7.80
CA LEU A 138 1.67 -8.46 -7.06
C LEU A 138 1.21 -9.58 -8.02
N PRO A 139 0.83 -10.77 -7.50
CA PRO A 139 0.13 -11.77 -8.29
C PRO A 139 -1.14 -11.19 -8.92
N THR A 140 -1.40 -11.52 -10.19
CA THR A 140 -2.55 -10.99 -10.94
C THR A 140 -3.86 -11.25 -10.18
N PRO A 141 -4.63 -10.21 -9.81
CA PRO A 141 -5.86 -10.39 -9.07
C PRO A 141 -7.00 -10.85 -10.00
N TYR A 142 -7.98 -11.54 -9.42
CA TYR A 142 -9.24 -11.81 -10.11
C TYR A 142 -10.06 -10.54 -10.37
N LEU A 143 -10.01 -9.61 -9.42
CA LEU A 143 -10.70 -8.32 -9.48
C LEU A 143 -9.86 -7.26 -8.77
N GLN A 144 -9.69 -6.13 -9.41
CA GLN A 144 -9.10 -4.92 -8.84
C GLN A 144 -10.07 -3.76 -9.05
N GLN A 145 -10.38 -3.04 -7.98
CA GLN A 145 -11.29 -1.90 -8.00
C GLN A 145 -11.03 -1.01 -6.79
N THR A 146 -11.65 0.15 -6.75
CA THR A 146 -11.57 1.01 -5.57
C THR A 146 -12.32 0.39 -4.38
N GLN A 147 -11.89 0.69 -3.16
CA GLN A 147 -12.60 0.28 -1.95
C GLN A 147 -14.05 0.80 -1.96
N ALA A 148 -14.26 2.01 -2.45
CA ALA A 148 -15.59 2.61 -2.57
C ALA A 148 -16.52 1.77 -3.47
N ASP A 149 -16.05 1.37 -4.66
CA ASP A 149 -16.81 0.54 -5.58
C ASP A 149 -17.10 -0.84 -5.00
N TRP A 150 -16.10 -1.43 -4.33
CA TRP A 150 -16.28 -2.73 -3.66
C TRP A 150 -17.34 -2.65 -2.55
N LEU A 151 -17.28 -1.63 -1.70
CA LEU A 151 -18.23 -1.41 -0.63
C LEU A 151 -19.65 -1.17 -1.17
N ALA A 152 -19.78 -0.36 -2.23
CA ALA A 152 -21.06 -0.12 -2.89
C ALA A 152 -21.66 -1.41 -3.44
N ALA A 153 -20.86 -2.23 -4.14
CA ALA A 153 -21.29 -3.51 -4.69
C ALA A 153 -21.68 -4.55 -3.61
N ASN A 154 -21.20 -4.37 -2.38
CA ASN A 154 -21.50 -5.27 -1.25
C ASN A 154 -22.52 -4.69 -0.25
N GLY A 155 -23.36 -3.75 -0.68
CA GLY A 155 -24.51 -3.26 0.07
C GLY A 155 -24.18 -2.23 1.16
N MET A 156 -23.03 -1.56 1.07
CA MET A 156 -22.67 -0.52 2.04
C MET A 156 -23.67 0.64 2.01
N GLY A 157 -24.16 1.03 0.83
CA GLY A 157 -25.16 2.08 0.69
C GLY A 157 -26.41 1.85 1.53
N ASP A 158 -26.98 0.64 1.47
CA ASP A 158 -28.16 0.27 2.24
C ASP A 158 -27.89 0.27 3.76
N ARG A 159 -26.69 -0.15 4.16
CA ARG A 159 -26.26 -0.15 5.57
C ARG A 159 -26.10 1.25 6.12
N VAL A 160 -25.49 2.15 5.35
CA VAL A 160 -25.33 3.57 5.71
C VAL A 160 -26.70 4.24 5.81
N GLU A 161 -27.62 3.98 4.88
CA GLU A 161 -28.95 4.56 4.91
C GLU A 161 -29.76 4.04 6.13
N ALA A 162 -29.72 2.75 6.39
CA ALA A 162 -30.34 2.19 7.59
C ALA A 162 -29.76 2.80 8.89
N ALA A 163 -28.44 3.01 8.95
CA ALA A 163 -27.79 3.67 10.08
C ALA A 163 -28.22 5.14 10.23
N ARG A 164 -28.36 5.87 9.11
CA ARG A 164 -28.89 7.26 9.11
C ARG A 164 -30.31 7.35 9.68
N GLN A 165 -31.17 6.41 9.30
CA GLN A 165 -32.54 6.35 9.84
C GLN A 165 -32.52 6.14 11.34
N VAL A 166 -31.79 5.12 11.82
CA VAL A 166 -31.63 4.86 13.26
C VAL A 166 -31.06 6.08 13.99
N TRP A 167 -30.04 6.72 13.43
CA TRP A 167 -29.48 7.94 14.01
C TRP A 167 -30.50 9.08 14.08
N THR A 168 -31.23 9.32 13.01
CA THR A 168 -32.26 10.37 12.96
C THR A 168 -33.35 10.17 14.02
N GLU A 169 -33.78 8.93 14.21
CA GLU A 169 -34.84 8.58 15.19
C GLU A 169 -34.37 8.60 16.63
N ARG A 170 -33.10 8.23 16.89
CA ARG A 170 -32.56 7.93 18.23
C ARG A 170 -31.45 8.84 18.71
N ALA A 171 -30.98 9.79 17.89
CA ALA A 171 -29.87 10.68 18.28
C ALA A 171 -30.12 11.45 19.56
N HIS A 172 -31.39 11.84 19.80
CA HIS A 172 -31.81 12.57 20.99
C HIS A 172 -31.82 11.71 22.27
N ILE A 173 -31.85 10.36 22.13
CA ILE A 173 -31.84 9.43 23.26
C ILE A 173 -30.40 9.17 23.71
N GLY A 174 -29.43 9.14 22.75
CA GLY A 174 -28.01 8.93 23.04
C GLY A 174 -27.67 7.51 23.53
N ASP A 175 -28.51 6.52 23.19
CA ASP A 175 -28.29 5.13 23.57
C ASP A 175 -27.25 4.43 22.69
N LEU A 176 -26.92 3.17 23.03
CA LEU A 176 -25.92 2.37 22.30
C LEU A 176 -26.26 2.17 20.83
N GLN A 177 -27.55 2.11 20.46
CA GLN A 177 -27.98 1.97 19.08
C GLN A 177 -27.72 3.26 18.30
N ALA A 178 -27.99 4.42 18.88
CA ALA A 178 -27.67 5.70 18.28
C ALA A 178 -26.15 5.89 18.11
N ILE A 179 -25.36 5.51 19.10
CA ILE A 179 -23.90 5.58 19.03
C ILE A 179 -23.36 4.69 17.92
N ALA A 180 -23.80 3.44 17.86
CA ALA A 180 -23.41 2.49 16.80
C ALA A 180 -23.82 2.97 15.41
N ALA A 181 -25.05 3.51 15.26
CA ALA A 181 -25.53 4.07 14.01
C ALA A 181 -24.69 5.25 13.54
N ARG A 182 -24.31 6.17 14.44
CA ARG A 182 -23.43 7.29 14.13
C ARG A 182 -22.06 6.84 13.61
N SER A 183 -21.50 5.77 14.17
CA SER A 183 -20.21 5.23 13.78
C SER A 183 -20.24 4.53 12.41
N ALA A 184 -21.42 4.22 11.88
CA ALA A 184 -21.61 3.56 10.59
C ALA A 184 -21.99 4.51 9.44
N ILE A 185 -22.12 5.82 9.70
CA ILE A 185 -22.40 6.89 8.73
C ILE A 185 -21.10 7.54 8.28
#